data_c803349d1faf89a0801f0b7102830aa9
#
_entry.id   c803349d1faf89a0801f0b7102830aa9
#
_cell.length_a   1.000
_cell.length_b   1.000
_cell.length_c   1.000
_cell.angle_alpha   90.00
_cell.angle_beta   90.00
_cell.angle_gamma   90.00
#
_symmetry.space_group_name_H-M   'P 1'
#
loop_
_entity.id
_entity.type
_entity.pdbx_description
1 polymer ?
#
loop_
_entity_poly.entity_id
_entity_poly.type
_entity_poly.pdbx_seq_one_letter_code
_entity_poly.pdbx_strand_id
1 'polypeptide(L)'
;MIRDTSAQDRLVDVKPQRRRRLIMLGVAGVVVLGLLAWLAPGIGRLFSASSSVSSSRLAFATVERGLFVRDIAAEGKVVAAVSPTLYATYGGAVTLQVHAGDTVKKGQVLAVIDSPELRNKLAQEQSKADAMQVDYMQSQVDARTKRSDLQKAFDNAQIDEKSAETNLAREQKAFAAGAATGVEVDAGKDVLEKARITMAHAKSDLGMSNDSLRLNIQSKKLAYQNQQLVVQDLQRQVDDLNVKSPVDGQVGQLFIAERATVAKDAQLLSVIDLSALQVEMQVPESFARDLGIGMTGEISGNGSTWKGIVSAISPEVVNGEVSARLRFEGSTPKQLRQNQRLSVRVLLDKRNNVLTVQRGSFVDESGGSYAYVVRDGIAVKTPIRVGASSIDKVEILQGLKEGDRIVISGTDSFKGAPRVVISG
;
A
#
# COMPACT_ATOMS: atom_id res chain seq x y z
N MET A 1 -117.71 -12.27 -76.09
CA MET A 1 -118.74 -11.89 -75.06
C MET A 1 -118.05 -11.81 -73.71
N ILE A 2 -117.74 -10.64 -73.26
CA ILE A 2 -117.15 -10.52 -72.01
C ILE A 2 -117.80 -9.43 -71.26
N ARG A 3 -118.18 -9.68 -70.07
CA ARG A 3 -118.86 -8.71 -69.15
C ARG A 3 -117.82 -7.93 -68.37
N ASP A 4 -118.00 -6.68 -68.48
CA ASP A 4 -117.39 -5.63 -67.65
C ASP A 4 -117.86 -5.67 -66.18
N THR A 5 -116.96 -5.60 -65.22
CA THR A 5 -117.24 -5.50 -63.78
C THR A 5 -116.36 -4.38 -63.19
N SER A 6 -116.70 -3.22 -63.57
CA SER A 6 -116.11 -1.98 -62.90
C SER A 6 -117.12 -1.46 -61.85
N ALA A 7 -117.13 -1.90 -60.66
CA ALA A 7 -117.77 -1.25 -59.51
C ALA A 7 -117.57 -2.01 -58.21
N GLN A 8 -116.38 -1.90 -57.60
CA GLN A 8 -116.29 -2.06 -56.14
C GLN A 8 -114.85 -1.76 -55.63
N ASP A 9 -114.42 -0.55 -55.86
CA ASP A 9 -113.27 -0.07 -55.07
C ASP A 9 -113.82 0.80 -53.90
N ARG A 10 -113.72 0.19 -52.75
CA ARG A 10 -113.92 0.88 -51.47
C ARG A 10 -112.59 1.29 -50.90
N LEU A 11 -112.26 2.57 -50.86
CA LEU A 11 -111.08 3.16 -50.18
C LEU A 11 -111.23 2.91 -48.65
N VAL A 12 -110.22 2.13 -48.12
CA VAL A 12 -110.05 1.92 -46.68
C VAL A 12 -109.03 2.95 -46.19
N ASP A 13 -109.51 3.84 -45.26
CA ASP A 13 -108.75 4.86 -44.59
C ASP A 13 -107.81 4.25 -43.52
N VAL A 14 -106.52 4.21 -43.77
CA VAL A 14 -105.51 3.65 -42.87
C VAL A 14 -105.00 4.74 -41.96
N LYS A 15 -105.47 4.80 -40.72
CA LYS A 15 -104.99 5.70 -39.63
C LYS A 15 -103.53 5.38 -39.26
N PRO A 16 -102.60 6.38 -38.90
CA PRO A 16 -101.20 6.24 -38.77
C PRO A 16 -100.72 5.59 -37.45
N GLN A 17 -100.57 4.27 -37.43
CA GLN A 17 -99.90 3.57 -36.32
C GLN A 17 -98.34 3.63 -36.40
N ARG A 18 -97.78 4.15 -37.49
CA ARG A 18 -96.33 4.23 -37.69
C ARG A 18 -95.62 5.27 -36.79
N ARG A 19 -96.27 6.38 -36.45
CA ARG A 19 -95.72 7.42 -35.60
C ARG A 19 -95.51 6.99 -34.14
N ARG A 20 -96.32 6.20 -33.57
CA ARG A 20 -96.14 5.68 -32.19
C ARG A 20 -95.02 4.66 -32.08
N ARG A 21 -94.82 3.81 -33.08
CA ARG A 21 -93.72 2.84 -33.08
C ARG A 21 -92.35 3.54 -33.29
N LEU A 22 -92.23 4.60 -34.11
CA LEU A 22 -91.03 5.37 -34.27
C LEU A 22 -90.65 6.15 -33.03
N ILE A 23 -91.61 6.71 -32.27
CA ILE A 23 -91.42 7.41 -31.01
C ILE A 23 -90.99 6.38 -29.94
N MET A 24 -91.59 5.19 -29.83
CA MET A 24 -91.14 4.15 -28.89
C MET A 24 -89.72 3.64 -29.23
N LEU A 25 -89.40 3.45 -30.50
CA LEU A 25 -88.06 3.08 -30.91
C LEU A 25 -87.01 4.19 -30.64
N GLY A 26 -87.40 5.48 -30.79
CA GLY A 26 -86.54 6.63 -30.46
C GLY A 26 -86.32 6.71 -28.94
N VAL A 27 -87.32 6.56 -28.11
CA VAL A 27 -87.20 6.56 -26.63
C VAL A 27 -86.40 5.32 -26.17
N ALA A 28 -86.61 4.13 -26.74
CA ALA A 28 -85.83 2.98 -26.41
C ALA A 28 -84.36 3.15 -26.83
N GLY A 29 -84.07 3.79 -27.97
CA GLY A 29 -82.72 4.15 -28.41
C GLY A 29 -82.01 5.11 -27.46
N VAL A 30 -82.74 6.14 -26.95
CA VAL A 30 -82.16 7.11 -26.00
C VAL A 30 -81.94 6.44 -24.61
N VAL A 31 -82.80 5.55 -24.17
CA VAL A 31 -82.62 4.80 -22.91
C VAL A 31 -81.44 3.83 -23.05
N VAL A 32 -81.32 3.16 -24.17
CA VAL A 32 -80.17 2.25 -24.43
C VAL A 32 -78.81 3.06 -24.51
N LEU A 33 -78.84 4.24 -25.19
CA LEU A 33 -77.65 5.12 -25.23
C LEU A 33 -77.37 5.73 -23.85
N GLY A 34 -78.35 6.08 -23.06
CA GLY A 34 -78.20 6.55 -21.67
C GLY A 34 -77.63 5.47 -20.77
N LEU A 35 -78.11 4.20 -20.87
CA LEU A 35 -77.55 3.04 -20.18
C LEU A 35 -76.15 2.69 -20.64
N LEU A 36 -75.88 2.75 -21.92
CA LEU A 36 -74.49 2.59 -22.47
C LEU A 36 -73.55 3.70 -22.01
N ALA A 37 -73.98 4.96 -21.97
CA ALA A 37 -73.19 6.07 -21.44
C ALA A 37 -72.96 6.00 -19.93
N TRP A 38 -73.92 5.46 -19.17
CA TRP A 38 -73.77 5.23 -17.73
C TRP A 38 -72.89 4.04 -17.40
N LEU A 39 -72.92 2.98 -18.22
CA LEU A 39 -72.04 1.78 -18.11
C LEU A 39 -70.68 1.97 -18.75
N ALA A 40 -70.48 2.92 -19.68
CA ALA A 40 -69.23 3.17 -20.38
C ALA A 40 -68.01 3.39 -19.47
N PRO A 41 -68.05 4.16 -18.36
CA PRO A 41 -66.92 4.32 -17.47
C PRO A 41 -66.56 3.04 -16.68
N GLY A 42 -67.56 2.16 -16.43
CA GLY A 42 -67.32 0.86 -15.80
C GLY A 42 -66.65 -0.17 -16.74
N ILE A 43 -67.11 -0.20 -17.98
CA ILE A 43 -66.59 -1.12 -19.01
C ILE A 43 -65.17 -0.67 -19.45
N GLY A 44 -64.92 0.63 -19.56
CA GLY A 44 -63.58 1.16 -19.86
C GLY A 44 -62.54 0.79 -18.80
N ARG A 45 -62.91 0.65 -17.54
CA ARG A 45 -62.04 0.17 -16.46
C ARG A 45 -61.71 -1.32 -16.53
N LEU A 46 -62.63 -2.16 -17.01
CA LEU A 46 -62.45 -3.60 -17.17
C LEU A 46 -61.58 -3.98 -18.39
N PHE A 47 -61.57 -3.18 -19.46
CA PHE A 47 -60.73 -3.40 -20.62
C PHE A 47 -59.32 -2.80 -20.50
N SER A 48 -59.00 -2.00 -19.48
CA SER A 48 -57.71 -1.38 -19.29
C SER A 48 -56.69 -2.22 -18.51
N ALA A 49 -57.08 -3.35 -17.95
CA ALA A 49 -56.22 -4.24 -17.19
C ALA A 49 -55.93 -5.51 -18.01
N SER A 50 -54.75 -5.60 -18.52
CA SER A 50 -54.31 -6.70 -19.42
C SER A 50 -54.00 -8.02 -18.67
N SER A 51 -53.98 -8.03 -17.31
CA SER A 51 -53.74 -9.23 -16.49
C SER A 51 -54.20 -8.98 -15.04
N SER A 52 -54.71 -10.01 -14.37
CA SER A 52 -54.89 -10.00 -12.91
C SER A 52 -53.89 -10.95 -12.26
N VAL A 53 -53.28 -10.53 -11.17
CA VAL A 53 -52.31 -11.31 -10.42
C VAL A 53 -52.68 -11.33 -8.95
N SER A 54 -52.62 -12.50 -8.32
CA SER A 54 -52.96 -12.66 -6.90
C SER A 54 -51.94 -11.94 -6.02
N SER A 55 -52.45 -11.20 -5.03
CA SER A 55 -51.62 -10.48 -4.04
C SER A 55 -50.68 -11.39 -3.26
N SER A 56 -51.03 -12.65 -3.07
CA SER A 56 -50.22 -13.66 -2.36
C SER A 56 -48.88 -13.99 -3.03
N ARG A 57 -48.72 -13.64 -4.32
CA ARG A 57 -47.49 -13.83 -5.08
C ARG A 57 -46.62 -12.60 -5.17
N LEU A 58 -47.02 -11.52 -4.57
CA LEU A 58 -46.38 -10.22 -4.67
C LEU A 58 -45.87 -9.78 -3.29
N ALA A 59 -44.67 -9.27 -3.26
CA ALA A 59 -44.18 -8.57 -2.10
C ALA A 59 -44.31 -7.05 -2.31
N PHE A 60 -44.67 -6.34 -1.26
CA PHE A 60 -44.88 -4.90 -1.29
C PHE A 60 -43.95 -4.20 -0.31
N ALA A 61 -43.54 -3.00 -0.65
CA ALA A 61 -42.88 -2.10 0.29
C ALA A 61 -43.44 -0.69 0.16
N THR A 62 -43.37 0.06 1.24
CA THR A 62 -43.75 1.47 1.27
C THR A 62 -42.53 2.34 1.12
N VAL A 63 -42.64 3.40 0.34
CA VAL A 63 -41.59 4.42 0.22
C VAL A 63 -41.63 5.28 1.46
N GLU A 64 -40.52 5.32 2.18
CA GLU A 64 -40.37 6.05 3.43
C GLU A 64 -39.25 7.08 3.33
N ARG A 65 -39.39 8.17 4.06
CA ARG A 65 -38.29 9.14 4.20
C ARG A 65 -37.52 8.83 5.47
N GLY A 66 -36.23 8.61 5.32
CA GLY A 66 -35.42 8.20 6.46
C GLY A 66 -33.92 8.25 6.22
N LEU A 67 -33.24 7.54 7.08
CA LEU A 67 -31.78 7.33 6.99
C LEU A 67 -31.49 6.25 5.95
N PHE A 68 -30.67 6.60 4.97
CA PHE A 68 -30.04 5.66 4.04
C PHE A 68 -28.60 5.43 4.48
N VAL A 69 -28.22 4.18 4.66
CA VAL A 69 -26.86 3.77 4.99
C VAL A 69 -26.42 2.75 3.95
N ARG A 70 -25.26 2.99 3.37
CA ARG A 70 -24.58 2.03 2.52
C ARG A 70 -23.28 1.63 3.21
N ASP A 71 -23.11 0.38 3.51
CA ASP A 71 -21.96 -0.18 4.19
C ASP A 71 -21.46 -1.43 3.46
N ILE A 72 -20.22 -1.76 3.69
CA ILE A 72 -19.62 -3.03 3.29
C ILE A 72 -19.33 -3.82 4.56
N ALA A 73 -19.87 -5.04 4.62
CA ALA A 73 -19.50 -6.01 5.64
C ALA A 73 -18.54 -7.03 5.04
N ALA A 74 -17.41 -7.23 5.68
CA ALA A 74 -16.40 -8.20 5.28
C ALA A 74 -15.80 -8.89 6.50
N GLU A 75 -15.27 -10.09 6.30
CA GLU A 75 -14.45 -10.74 7.32
C GLU A 75 -13.05 -10.13 7.32
N GLY A 76 -12.56 -9.74 8.49
CA GLY A 76 -11.24 -9.20 8.70
C GLY A 76 -10.38 -10.11 9.56
N LYS A 77 -9.08 -9.98 9.42
CA LYS A 77 -8.06 -10.69 10.18
C LYS A 77 -7.17 -9.69 10.89
N VAL A 78 -6.94 -9.88 12.19
CA VAL A 78 -6.00 -9.06 12.96
C VAL A 78 -4.58 -9.30 12.47
N VAL A 79 -3.90 -8.23 12.10
CA VAL A 79 -2.49 -8.23 11.69
C VAL A 79 -1.72 -7.20 12.52
N ALA A 80 -0.48 -7.50 12.88
CA ALA A 80 0.38 -6.49 13.44
C ALA A 80 0.82 -5.50 12.34
N ALA A 81 0.93 -4.22 12.67
CA ALA A 81 1.45 -3.22 11.73
C ALA A 81 2.91 -3.53 11.36
N VAL A 82 3.67 -4.07 12.31
CA VAL A 82 5.06 -4.50 12.14
C VAL A 82 5.21 -5.91 12.69
N SER A 83 5.60 -6.84 11.83
CA SER A 83 5.83 -8.24 12.20
C SER A 83 7.03 -8.79 11.40
N PRO A 84 8.28 -8.36 11.74
CA PRO A 84 9.45 -8.79 11.02
C PRO A 84 9.72 -10.27 11.24
N THR A 85 10.03 -10.98 10.15
CA THR A 85 10.66 -12.30 10.18
C THR A 85 12.18 -12.12 10.18
N LEU A 86 12.87 -12.74 11.10
CA LEU A 86 14.31 -12.68 11.23
C LEU A 86 14.92 -13.87 10.51
N TYR A 87 16.00 -13.63 9.80
CA TYR A 87 16.71 -14.59 8.95
C TYR A 87 18.14 -14.79 9.46
N ALA A 88 18.69 -15.95 9.20
CA ALA A 88 20.09 -16.24 9.46
C ALA A 88 20.99 -15.44 8.51
N THR A 89 21.77 -14.53 9.04
CA THR A 89 22.72 -13.73 8.23
C THR A 89 23.86 -14.60 7.67
N TYR A 90 24.21 -15.65 8.39
CA TYR A 90 25.24 -16.64 8.02
C TYR A 90 24.81 -18.05 8.37
N GLY A 91 25.39 -19.05 7.71
CA GLY A 91 25.19 -20.45 8.05
C GLY A 91 25.89 -20.84 9.34
N GLY A 92 25.29 -21.74 10.11
CA GLY A 92 25.85 -22.27 11.35
C GLY A 92 24.81 -22.97 12.22
N ALA A 93 25.25 -23.48 13.38
CA ALA A 93 24.36 -24.06 14.39
C ALA A 93 23.69 -22.93 15.18
N VAL A 94 22.34 -22.97 15.31
CA VAL A 94 21.59 -21.91 15.99
C VAL A 94 21.20 -22.34 17.38
N THR A 95 21.51 -21.50 18.37
CA THR A 95 21.01 -21.61 19.73
C THR A 95 19.97 -20.54 19.96
N LEU A 96 18.72 -20.93 20.23
CA LEU A 96 17.63 -20.04 20.58
C LEU A 96 17.75 -19.60 22.03
N GLN A 97 17.55 -18.31 22.31
CA GLN A 97 17.53 -17.74 23.66
C GLN A 97 16.12 -17.39 24.14
N VAL A 98 15.12 -17.62 23.31
CA VAL A 98 13.71 -17.28 23.54
C VAL A 98 12.81 -18.41 23.06
N HIS A 99 11.59 -18.43 23.61
CA HIS A 99 10.52 -19.33 23.19
C HIS A 99 9.38 -18.57 22.51
N ALA A 100 8.55 -19.30 21.78
CA ALA A 100 7.34 -18.71 21.21
C ALA A 100 6.44 -18.17 22.35
N GLY A 101 6.00 -16.91 22.21
CA GLY A 101 5.21 -16.22 23.21
C GLY A 101 5.99 -15.36 24.20
N ASP A 102 7.33 -15.41 24.23
CA ASP A 102 8.13 -14.56 25.09
C ASP A 102 8.06 -13.08 24.67
N THR A 103 8.01 -12.20 25.67
CA THR A 103 8.09 -10.75 25.44
C THR A 103 9.55 -10.33 25.29
N VAL A 104 9.85 -9.58 24.25
CA VAL A 104 11.21 -9.15 23.89
C VAL A 104 11.28 -7.65 23.67
N LYS A 105 12.47 -7.10 23.92
CA LYS A 105 12.76 -5.68 23.68
C LYS A 105 13.64 -5.50 22.46
N LYS A 106 13.52 -4.33 21.83
CA LYS A 106 14.39 -3.92 20.73
C LYS A 106 15.87 -4.03 21.15
N GLY A 107 16.68 -4.69 20.30
CA GLY A 107 18.10 -4.94 20.56
C GLY A 107 18.41 -6.16 21.44
N GLN A 108 17.41 -6.82 22.01
CA GLN A 108 17.58 -8.07 22.76
C GLN A 108 18.02 -9.20 21.82
N VAL A 109 19.00 -9.98 22.23
CA VAL A 109 19.46 -11.17 21.50
C VAL A 109 18.40 -12.27 21.62
N LEU A 110 17.97 -12.80 20.50
CA LEU A 110 16.93 -13.83 20.40
C LEU A 110 17.50 -15.19 20.01
N ALA A 111 18.54 -15.18 19.19
CA ALA A 111 19.25 -16.37 18.76
C ALA A 111 20.74 -16.04 18.54
N VAL A 112 21.57 -17.06 18.73
CA VAL A 112 23.02 -16.98 18.45
C VAL A 112 23.36 -18.05 17.42
N ILE A 113 23.99 -17.62 16.33
CA ILE A 113 24.47 -18.53 15.29
C ILE A 113 25.93 -18.82 15.58
N ASP A 114 26.27 -20.08 15.76
CA ASP A 114 27.67 -20.51 15.89
C ASP A 114 28.25 -20.80 14.52
N SER A 115 29.17 -19.94 14.09
CA SER A 115 29.90 -20.06 12.82
C SER A 115 31.41 -20.02 13.08
N PRO A 116 32.04 -21.18 13.35
CA PRO A 116 33.49 -21.27 13.58
C PRO A 116 34.28 -20.77 12.36
N GLU A 117 33.76 -20.99 11.16
CA GLU A 117 34.41 -20.56 9.91
C GLU A 117 34.60 -19.04 9.87
N LEU A 118 33.52 -18.29 10.20
CA LEU A 118 33.56 -16.82 10.19
C LEU A 118 34.50 -16.28 11.27
N ARG A 119 34.49 -16.90 12.47
CA ARG A 119 35.39 -16.52 13.57
C ARG A 119 36.83 -16.77 13.22
N ASN A 120 37.15 -17.92 12.60
CA ASN A 120 38.50 -18.24 12.16
C ASN A 120 38.98 -17.27 11.07
N LYS A 121 38.13 -16.92 10.14
CA LYS A 121 38.43 -15.93 9.10
C LYS A 121 38.71 -14.55 9.70
N LEU A 122 37.94 -14.12 10.68
CA LEU A 122 38.21 -12.86 11.40
C LEU A 122 39.56 -12.91 12.08
N ALA A 123 39.88 -13.97 12.80
CA ALA A 123 41.18 -14.13 13.47
C ALA A 123 42.36 -14.13 12.48
N GLN A 124 42.21 -14.76 11.32
CA GLN A 124 43.23 -14.76 10.25
C GLN A 124 43.45 -13.35 9.69
N GLU A 125 42.36 -12.62 9.35
CA GLU A 125 42.51 -11.29 8.78
C GLU A 125 42.96 -10.26 9.82
N GLN A 126 42.64 -10.47 11.11
CA GLN A 126 43.19 -9.69 12.22
C GLN A 126 44.71 -9.87 12.33
N SER A 127 45.21 -11.13 12.30
CA SER A 127 46.64 -11.41 12.33
C SER A 127 47.38 -10.78 11.15
N LYS A 128 46.74 -10.74 9.99
CA LYS A 128 47.31 -10.09 8.79
C LYS A 128 47.35 -8.55 8.95
N ALA A 129 46.31 -7.94 9.57
CA ALA A 129 46.32 -6.52 9.90
C ALA A 129 47.44 -6.16 10.87
N ASP A 130 47.61 -6.99 11.91
CA ASP A 130 48.69 -6.81 12.89
C ASP A 130 50.09 -6.89 12.24
N ALA A 131 50.31 -7.84 11.33
CA ALA A 131 51.57 -7.91 10.55
C ALA A 131 51.78 -6.66 9.69
N MET A 132 50.77 -6.17 8.99
CA MET A 132 50.84 -4.93 8.22
C MET A 132 51.09 -3.69 9.09
N GLN A 133 50.56 -3.66 10.32
CA GLN A 133 50.85 -2.61 11.29
C GLN A 133 52.32 -2.60 11.66
N VAL A 134 52.91 -3.76 11.92
CA VAL A 134 54.33 -3.89 12.21
C VAL A 134 55.19 -3.41 11.01
N ASP A 135 54.85 -3.83 9.80
CA ASP A 135 55.53 -3.38 8.56
C ASP A 135 55.46 -1.84 8.41
N TYR A 136 54.32 -1.24 8.71
CA TYR A 136 54.15 0.21 8.67
C TYR A 136 55.03 0.89 9.72
N MET A 137 55.04 0.39 10.97
CA MET A 137 55.94 0.90 12.03
C MET A 137 57.39 0.75 11.67
N GLN A 138 57.80 -0.40 11.14
CA GLN A 138 59.19 -0.64 10.68
C GLN A 138 59.61 0.36 9.60
N SER A 139 58.70 0.61 8.62
CA SER A 139 58.96 1.59 7.56
C SER A 139 59.19 3.01 8.09
N GLN A 140 58.52 3.37 9.20
CA GLN A 140 58.75 4.66 9.87
C GLN A 140 60.14 4.74 10.54
N VAL A 141 60.54 3.65 11.21
CA VAL A 141 61.87 3.56 11.84
C VAL A 141 62.96 3.63 10.78
N ASP A 142 62.86 2.82 9.73
CA ASP A 142 63.83 2.80 8.63
C ASP A 142 63.95 4.17 7.95
N ALA A 143 62.83 4.83 7.70
CA ALA A 143 62.82 6.18 7.15
C ALA A 143 63.49 7.21 8.07
N ARG A 144 63.26 7.11 9.40
CA ARG A 144 63.94 8.01 10.37
C ARG A 144 65.43 7.81 10.39
N THR A 145 65.91 6.55 10.37
CA THR A 145 67.30 6.20 10.35
C THR A 145 67.95 6.73 9.06
N LYS A 146 67.36 6.43 7.90
CA LYS A 146 67.86 6.88 6.61
C LYS A 146 67.93 8.40 6.48
N ARG A 147 66.87 9.11 6.99
CA ARG A 147 66.89 10.57 7.01
C ARG A 147 68.00 11.13 7.89
N SER A 148 68.23 10.52 9.06
CA SER A 148 69.34 10.92 9.94
C SER A 148 70.69 10.79 9.27
N ASP A 149 70.95 9.70 8.52
CA ASP A 149 72.23 9.47 7.83
C ASP A 149 72.42 10.45 6.67
N LEU A 150 71.35 10.73 5.90
CA LEU A 150 71.44 11.72 4.82
C LEU A 150 71.61 13.15 5.36
N GLN A 151 70.95 13.46 6.51
CA GLN A 151 71.13 14.75 7.18
C GLN A 151 72.60 14.93 7.62
N LYS A 152 73.22 13.89 8.25
CA LYS A 152 74.65 13.92 8.63
C LYS A 152 75.55 14.14 7.43
N ALA A 153 75.27 13.44 6.28
CA ALA A 153 76.03 13.61 5.05
C ALA A 153 75.94 15.07 4.51
N PHE A 154 74.75 15.65 4.54
CA PHE A 154 74.56 17.03 4.14
C PHE A 154 75.27 18.03 5.10
N ASP A 155 75.13 17.83 6.44
CA ASP A 155 75.78 18.67 7.43
C ASP A 155 77.30 18.61 7.28
N ASN A 156 77.91 17.44 7.05
CA ASN A 156 79.38 17.27 6.74
C ASN A 156 79.79 18.03 5.50
N ALA A 157 79.03 17.83 4.38
CA ALA A 157 79.37 18.52 3.11
C ALA A 157 79.23 20.05 3.24
N GLN A 158 78.28 20.57 4.09
CA GLN A 158 78.18 21.98 4.38
C GLN A 158 79.39 22.54 5.18
N ILE A 159 79.93 21.73 6.13
CA ILE A 159 81.12 22.08 6.89
C ILE A 159 82.30 22.13 5.99
N ASP A 160 82.45 21.14 5.08
CA ASP A 160 83.58 21.05 4.10
C ASP A 160 83.54 22.26 3.14
N GLU A 161 82.36 22.65 2.61
CA GLU A 161 82.22 23.84 1.79
C GLU A 161 82.64 25.10 2.56
N LYS A 162 82.17 25.26 3.80
CA LYS A 162 82.54 26.41 4.64
C LYS A 162 84.03 26.48 4.95
N SER A 163 84.64 25.33 5.18
CA SER A 163 86.14 25.21 5.37
C SER A 163 86.90 25.59 4.11
N ALA A 164 86.49 25.09 2.93
CA ALA A 164 87.12 25.45 1.65
C ALA A 164 86.96 26.95 1.34
N GLU A 165 85.78 27.53 1.59
CA GLU A 165 85.54 28.95 1.43
C GLU A 165 86.49 29.80 2.33
N THR A 166 86.64 29.41 3.60
CA THR A 166 87.47 30.10 4.58
C THR A 166 88.97 29.96 4.18
N ASN A 167 89.37 28.80 3.68
CA ASN A 167 90.71 28.59 3.22
C ASN A 167 91.06 29.42 1.96
N LEU A 168 90.17 29.43 0.95
CA LEU A 168 90.33 30.25 -0.23
C LEU A 168 90.40 31.75 0.14
N ALA A 169 89.61 32.22 1.06
CA ALA A 169 89.68 33.61 1.52
C ALA A 169 91.04 33.96 2.20
N ARG A 170 91.62 32.98 2.89
CA ARG A 170 92.98 33.14 3.46
C ARG A 170 94.02 33.17 2.36
N GLU A 171 93.98 32.25 1.38
CA GLU A 171 94.86 32.18 0.25
C GLU A 171 94.85 33.45 -0.63
N GLN A 172 93.63 33.97 -0.89
CA GLN A 172 93.41 35.25 -1.59
C GLN A 172 94.07 36.43 -0.86
N LYS A 173 93.90 36.47 0.48
CA LYS A 173 94.57 37.50 1.31
C LYS A 173 96.06 37.37 1.29
N ALA A 174 96.62 36.16 1.36
CA ALA A 174 98.08 35.89 1.26
C ALA A 174 98.62 36.26 -0.11
N PHE A 175 97.93 35.97 -1.18
CA PHE A 175 98.27 36.36 -2.56
C PHE A 175 98.30 37.89 -2.71
N ALA A 176 97.27 38.60 -2.20
CA ALA A 176 97.22 40.04 -2.21
C ALA A 176 98.38 40.69 -1.39
N ALA A 177 98.94 39.97 -0.41
CA ALA A 177 100.07 40.36 0.38
C ALA A 177 101.41 39.91 -0.23
N GLY A 178 101.39 39.20 -1.40
CA GLY A 178 102.64 38.69 -2.06
C GLY A 178 103.18 37.42 -1.41
N ALA A 179 102.48 36.75 -0.50
CA ALA A 179 102.94 35.60 0.26
C ALA A 179 102.39 34.26 -0.24
N ALA A 180 101.60 34.25 -1.33
CA ALA A 180 101.08 33.07 -1.99
C ALA A 180 101.15 33.20 -3.54
N THR A 181 101.08 32.09 -4.29
CA THR A 181 101.15 32.06 -5.78
C THR A 181 99.72 32.02 -6.37
N GLY A 182 99.57 32.48 -7.63
CA GLY A 182 98.24 32.42 -8.29
C GLY A 182 97.78 30.97 -8.50
N VAL A 183 98.64 30.00 -8.62
CA VAL A 183 98.35 28.57 -8.71
C VAL A 183 97.71 28.05 -7.43
N GLU A 184 98.17 28.51 -6.27
CA GLU A 184 97.55 28.13 -4.96
C GLU A 184 96.13 28.69 -4.84
N VAL A 185 95.91 29.91 -5.30
CA VAL A 185 94.52 30.51 -5.30
C VAL A 185 93.62 29.76 -6.27
N ASP A 186 94.09 29.38 -7.43
CA ASP A 186 93.33 28.61 -8.39
C ASP A 186 93.02 27.19 -7.89
N ALA A 187 94.01 26.53 -7.24
CA ALA A 187 93.78 25.26 -6.55
C ALA A 187 92.70 25.41 -5.40
N GLY A 188 92.77 26.51 -4.65
CA GLY A 188 91.79 26.81 -3.64
C GLY A 188 90.38 27.03 -4.22
N LYS A 189 90.21 27.65 -5.41
CA LYS A 189 88.95 27.76 -6.13
C LYS A 189 88.43 26.41 -6.55
N ASP A 190 89.23 25.52 -7.10
CA ASP A 190 88.86 24.18 -7.51
C ASP A 190 88.41 23.33 -6.33
N VAL A 191 89.04 23.44 -5.17
CA VAL A 191 88.64 22.78 -3.93
C VAL A 191 87.25 23.28 -3.47
N LEU A 192 87.03 24.60 -3.51
CA LEU A 192 85.75 25.18 -3.15
C LEU A 192 84.63 24.75 -4.11
N GLU A 193 84.89 24.76 -5.41
CA GLU A 193 83.89 24.35 -6.40
C GLU A 193 83.54 22.87 -6.22
N LYS A 194 84.51 21.98 -6.01
CA LYS A 194 84.28 20.58 -5.67
C LYS A 194 83.41 20.43 -4.40
N ALA A 195 83.74 21.20 -3.35
CA ALA A 195 82.94 21.15 -2.10
C ALA A 195 81.48 21.64 -2.30
N ARG A 196 81.26 22.68 -3.12
CA ARG A 196 79.94 23.17 -3.51
C ARG A 196 79.08 22.11 -4.27
N ILE A 197 79.71 21.47 -5.24
CA ILE A 197 79.11 20.38 -6.01
C ILE A 197 78.70 19.24 -5.06
N THR A 198 79.60 18.83 -4.14
CA THR A 198 79.34 17.78 -3.16
C THR A 198 78.16 18.14 -2.24
N MET A 199 78.10 19.39 -1.73
CA MET A 199 77.02 19.88 -0.89
C MET A 199 75.73 19.93 -1.68
N ALA A 200 75.73 20.40 -2.94
CA ALA A 200 74.54 20.43 -3.80
C ALA A 200 73.94 19.02 -4.03
N HIS A 201 74.82 18.02 -4.27
CA HIS A 201 74.41 16.63 -4.37
C HIS A 201 73.83 16.10 -3.08
N ALA A 202 74.46 16.30 -1.94
CA ALA A 202 74.02 15.84 -0.66
C ALA A 202 72.62 16.48 -0.30
N LYS A 203 72.37 17.75 -0.64
CA LYS A 203 71.10 18.44 -0.50
C LYS A 203 70.05 17.85 -1.40
N SER A 204 70.36 17.55 -2.65
CA SER A 204 69.48 16.91 -3.62
C SER A 204 69.03 15.51 -3.16
N ASP A 205 70.01 14.71 -2.71
CA ASP A 205 69.77 13.36 -2.20
C ASP A 205 68.91 13.35 -0.97
N LEU A 206 69.14 14.29 -0.06
CA LEU A 206 68.21 14.47 1.13
C LEU A 206 66.82 14.79 0.70
N GLY A 207 66.60 15.67 -0.28
CA GLY A 207 65.31 16.06 -0.79
C GLY A 207 64.56 14.87 -1.47
N MET A 208 65.18 14.26 -2.47
CA MET A 208 64.59 13.16 -3.21
C MET A 208 64.34 11.93 -2.34
N SER A 209 65.28 11.59 -1.44
CA SER A 209 65.07 10.48 -0.51
C SER A 209 63.92 10.75 0.49
N ASN A 210 63.80 12.00 1.00
CA ASN A 210 62.69 12.35 1.88
C ASN A 210 61.32 12.12 1.22
N ASP A 211 61.17 12.48 -0.06
CA ASP A 211 59.93 12.26 -0.79
C ASP A 211 59.66 10.77 -1.03
N SER A 212 60.68 10.02 -1.41
CA SER A 212 60.58 8.55 -1.59
C SER A 212 60.20 7.84 -0.28
N LEU A 213 60.87 8.18 0.84
CA LEU A 213 60.56 7.61 2.16
C LEU A 213 59.15 7.93 2.59
N ARG A 214 58.70 9.18 2.36
CA ARG A 214 57.32 9.59 2.65
C ARG A 214 56.29 8.79 1.88
N LEU A 215 56.49 8.60 0.57
CA LEU A 215 55.63 7.79 -0.28
C LEU A 215 55.59 6.33 0.16
N ASN A 216 56.74 5.74 0.54
CA ASN A 216 56.80 4.37 1.05
C ASN A 216 55.97 4.21 2.35
N ILE A 217 56.19 5.12 3.34
CA ILE A 217 55.40 5.15 4.58
C ILE A 217 53.90 5.27 4.27
N GLN A 218 53.55 6.19 3.37
CA GLN A 218 52.14 6.39 2.98
C GLN A 218 51.53 5.13 2.35
N SER A 219 52.28 4.46 1.47
CA SER A 219 51.84 3.19 0.85
C SER A 219 51.59 2.10 1.90
N LYS A 220 52.56 1.90 2.84
CA LYS A 220 52.41 0.92 3.92
C LYS A 220 51.24 1.26 4.84
N LYS A 221 51.03 2.55 5.16
CA LYS A 221 49.91 3.04 5.94
C LYS A 221 48.55 2.72 5.26
N LEU A 222 48.45 2.99 3.96
CA LEU A 222 47.20 2.71 3.22
C LEU A 222 46.95 1.20 3.15
N ALA A 223 47.95 0.36 2.96
CA ALA A 223 47.80 -1.09 2.99
C ALA A 223 47.24 -1.59 4.34
N TYR A 224 47.82 -1.10 5.45
CA TYR A 224 47.30 -1.40 6.81
C TYR A 224 45.86 -0.92 7.00
N GLN A 225 45.56 0.32 6.60
CA GLN A 225 44.20 0.87 6.73
C GLN A 225 43.15 0.06 5.92
N ASN A 226 43.50 -0.33 4.69
CA ASN A 226 42.61 -1.18 3.89
C ASN A 226 42.37 -2.53 4.56
N GLN A 227 43.40 -3.15 5.13
CA GLN A 227 43.27 -4.41 5.84
C GLN A 227 42.44 -4.24 7.12
N GLN A 228 42.55 -3.11 7.80
CA GLN A 228 41.72 -2.76 8.95
C GLN A 228 40.21 -2.68 8.61
N LEU A 229 39.90 -2.15 7.42
CA LEU A 229 38.50 -2.12 6.94
C LEU A 229 37.95 -3.54 6.73
N VAL A 230 38.79 -4.46 6.21
CA VAL A 230 38.38 -5.87 6.08
C VAL A 230 38.09 -6.50 7.44
N VAL A 231 38.94 -6.24 8.42
CA VAL A 231 38.76 -6.73 9.80
C VAL A 231 37.46 -6.15 10.41
N GLN A 232 37.22 -4.85 10.24
CA GLN A 232 36.00 -4.20 10.73
C GLN A 232 34.73 -4.80 10.10
N ASP A 233 34.76 -5.10 8.80
CA ASP A 233 33.65 -5.74 8.11
C ASP A 233 33.39 -7.16 8.66
N LEU A 234 34.44 -7.95 8.82
CA LEU A 234 34.30 -9.28 9.42
C LEU A 234 33.85 -9.25 10.89
N GLN A 235 34.30 -8.26 11.66
CA GLN A 235 33.83 -8.06 13.03
C GLN A 235 32.32 -7.80 13.07
N ARG A 236 31.84 -6.91 12.18
CA ARG A 236 30.39 -6.67 12.04
C ARG A 236 29.65 -7.94 11.65
N GLN A 237 30.18 -8.74 10.72
CA GLN A 237 29.61 -10.02 10.34
C GLN A 237 29.53 -11.02 11.52
N VAL A 238 30.54 -11.04 12.38
CA VAL A 238 30.55 -11.86 13.61
C VAL A 238 29.53 -11.32 14.63
N ASP A 239 29.40 -10.01 14.76
CA ASP A 239 28.41 -9.40 15.63
C ASP A 239 26.98 -9.71 15.16
N ASP A 240 26.75 -9.79 13.85
CA ASP A 240 25.47 -10.15 13.22
C ASP A 240 25.07 -11.63 13.42
N LEU A 241 25.99 -12.48 13.92
CA LEU A 241 25.66 -13.83 14.38
C LEU A 241 24.75 -13.81 15.62
N ASN A 242 24.73 -12.71 16.35
CA ASN A 242 23.77 -12.47 17.44
C ASN A 242 22.51 -11.83 16.83
N VAL A 243 21.52 -12.65 16.52
CA VAL A 243 20.24 -12.20 15.96
C VAL A 243 19.45 -11.44 17.00
N LYS A 244 19.24 -10.13 16.77
CA LYS A 244 18.58 -9.23 17.73
C LYS A 244 17.19 -8.83 17.23
N SER A 245 16.29 -8.57 18.19
CA SER A 245 14.97 -8.01 17.86
C SER A 245 15.09 -6.59 17.32
N PRO A 246 14.49 -6.27 16.16
CA PRO A 246 14.46 -4.91 15.63
C PRO A 246 13.39 -4.02 16.30
N VAL A 247 12.42 -4.63 17.02
CA VAL A 247 11.26 -3.97 17.65
C VAL A 247 11.00 -4.52 19.04
N ASP A 248 10.26 -3.77 19.84
CA ASP A 248 9.63 -4.30 21.06
C ASP A 248 8.41 -5.14 20.66
N GLY A 249 8.21 -6.30 21.28
CA GLY A 249 7.08 -7.14 20.91
C GLY A 249 7.09 -8.51 21.58
N GLN A 250 6.46 -9.47 20.93
CA GLN A 250 6.36 -10.85 21.37
C GLN A 250 6.89 -11.78 20.29
N VAL A 251 7.63 -12.81 20.68
CA VAL A 251 8.08 -13.86 19.76
C VAL A 251 6.85 -14.60 19.21
N GLY A 252 6.70 -14.57 17.91
CA GLY A 252 5.61 -15.26 17.22
C GLY A 252 5.96 -16.71 16.94
N GLN A 253 6.23 -17.02 15.69
CA GLN A 253 6.56 -18.37 15.24
C GLN A 253 8.09 -18.58 15.25
N LEU A 254 8.52 -19.75 15.72
CA LEU A 254 9.85 -20.28 15.52
C LEU A 254 9.82 -21.20 14.30
N PHE A 255 10.69 -20.93 13.31
CA PHE A 255 10.77 -21.69 12.06
C PHE A 255 11.81 -22.81 12.11
N ILE A 256 12.62 -22.82 13.18
CA ILE A 256 13.70 -23.78 13.39
C ILE A 256 13.57 -24.46 14.75
N ALA A 257 14.12 -25.65 14.87
CA ALA A 257 14.30 -26.32 16.14
C ALA A 257 15.58 -25.83 16.84
N GLU A 258 15.65 -25.98 18.16
CA GLU A 258 16.85 -25.65 18.90
C GLU A 258 18.04 -26.50 18.44
N ARG A 259 19.21 -25.85 18.31
CA ARG A 259 20.48 -26.46 17.83
C ARG A 259 20.42 -26.97 16.39
N ALA A 260 19.44 -26.53 15.60
CA ALA A 260 19.42 -26.82 14.17
C ALA A 260 20.58 -26.12 13.44
N THR A 261 21.17 -26.78 12.46
CA THR A 261 22.11 -26.14 11.54
C THR A 261 21.32 -25.50 10.41
N VAL A 262 21.55 -24.23 10.18
CA VAL A 262 20.87 -23.45 9.15
C VAL A 262 21.83 -22.95 8.09
N ALA A 263 21.31 -22.78 6.88
CA ALA A 263 22.00 -22.09 5.82
C ALA A 263 21.81 -20.56 5.98
N LYS A 264 22.62 -19.80 5.27
CA LYS A 264 22.39 -18.35 5.11
C LYS A 264 20.99 -18.09 4.56
N ASP A 265 20.35 -17.02 5.01
CA ASP A 265 19.00 -16.57 4.63
C ASP A 265 17.87 -17.52 5.03
N ALA A 266 18.14 -18.53 5.89
CA ALA A 266 17.09 -19.36 6.48
C ALA A 266 16.24 -18.56 7.46
N GLN A 267 14.91 -18.77 7.47
CA GLN A 267 14.00 -18.16 8.44
C GLN A 267 14.25 -18.73 9.83
N LEU A 268 14.40 -17.88 10.82
CA LEU A 268 14.66 -18.28 12.21
C LEU A 268 13.41 -18.16 13.09
N LEU A 269 12.90 -16.95 13.20
CA LEU A 269 11.73 -16.63 14.03
C LEU A 269 11.06 -15.35 13.58
N SER A 270 9.83 -15.12 14.00
CA SER A 270 9.12 -13.84 13.81
C SER A 270 8.95 -13.12 15.15
N VAL A 271 8.98 -11.79 15.11
CA VAL A 271 8.63 -10.93 16.25
C VAL A 271 7.41 -10.09 15.86
N ILE A 272 6.43 -10.03 16.75
CA ILE A 272 5.14 -9.37 16.51
C ILE A 272 5.07 -8.16 17.42
N ASP A 273 4.96 -6.97 16.84
CA ASP A 273 4.68 -5.74 17.58
C ASP A 273 3.18 -5.66 17.89
N LEU A 274 2.82 -5.88 19.16
CA LEU A 274 1.44 -5.82 19.63
C LEU A 274 0.97 -4.40 19.97
N SER A 275 1.84 -3.41 19.88
CA SER A 275 1.49 -2.01 20.18
C SER A 275 0.56 -1.39 19.12
N ALA A 276 0.68 -1.84 17.88
CA ALA A 276 -0.07 -1.33 16.73
C ALA A 276 -0.69 -2.49 15.92
N LEU A 277 -1.82 -3.01 16.41
CA LEU A 277 -2.61 -3.97 15.65
C LEU A 277 -3.52 -3.25 14.65
N GLN A 278 -3.74 -3.89 13.52
CA GLN A 278 -4.65 -3.48 12.45
C GLN A 278 -5.55 -4.65 12.09
N VAL A 279 -6.62 -4.37 11.38
CA VAL A 279 -7.46 -5.41 10.81
C VAL A 279 -7.36 -5.34 9.30
N GLU A 280 -6.91 -6.41 8.68
CA GLU A 280 -6.87 -6.58 7.24
C GLU A 280 -8.13 -7.30 6.80
N MET A 281 -8.90 -6.69 5.91
CA MET A 281 -10.10 -7.24 5.33
C MET A 281 -9.96 -7.41 3.82
N GLN A 282 -10.63 -8.42 3.26
CA GLN A 282 -10.75 -8.62 1.83
C GLN A 282 -12.08 -8.08 1.35
N VAL A 283 -12.06 -7.20 0.37
CA VAL A 283 -13.22 -6.52 -0.17
C VAL A 283 -13.34 -6.86 -1.66
N PRO A 284 -14.50 -7.35 -2.13
CA PRO A 284 -14.70 -7.58 -3.56
C PRO A 284 -14.42 -6.30 -4.39
N GLU A 285 -13.79 -6.45 -5.55
CA GLU A 285 -13.38 -5.31 -6.41
C GLU A 285 -14.54 -4.35 -6.71
N SER A 286 -15.76 -4.89 -6.87
CA SER A 286 -16.97 -4.09 -7.14
C SER A 286 -17.26 -3.04 -6.06
N PHE A 287 -16.91 -3.30 -4.81
CA PHE A 287 -17.08 -2.40 -3.68
C PHE A 287 -15.81 -1.59 -3.36
N ALA A 288 -14.65 -2.10 -3.74
CA ALA A 288 -13.37 -1.46 -3.47
C ALA A 288 -13.23 -0.08 -4.12
N ARG A 289 -13.95 0.17 -5.22
CA ARG A 289 -13.99 1.48 -5.92
C ARG A 289 -14.60 2.59 -5.07
N ASP A 290 -15.51 2.22 -4.17
CA ASP A 290 -16.20 3.15 -3.29
C ASP A 290 -15.51 3.30 -1.93
N LEU A 291 -14.51 2.46 -1.65
CA LEU A 291 -13.76 2.48 -0.40
C LEU A 291 -12.66 3.56 -0.46
N GLY A 292 -12.60 4.40 0.56
CA GLY A 292 -11.62 5.48 0.66
C GLY A 292 -10.82 5.42 1.97
N ILE A 293 -9.57 5.86 1.91
CA ILE A 293 -8.73 6.05 3.11
C ILE A 293 -9.38 7.12 3.99
N GLY A 294 -9.43 6.87 5.30
CA GLY A 294 -10.07 7.76 6.27
C GLY A 294 -11.53 7.44 6.56
N MET A 295 -12.15 6.53 5.80
CA MET A 295 -13.52 6.07 6.12
C MET A 295 -13.57 5.36 7.46
N THR A 296 -14.66 5.59 8.19
CA THR A 296 -14.91 4.96 9.48
C THR A 296 -15.53 3.58 9.29
N GLY A 297 -15.11 2.65 10.12
CA GLY A 297 -15.66 1.31 10.17
C GLY A 297 -15.91 0.85 11.60
N GLU A 298 -16.74 -0.15 11.73
CA GLU A 298 -17.02 -0.86 12.97
C GLU A 298 -16.37 -2.24 12.89
N ILE A 299 -15.59 -2.58 13.90
CA ILE A 299 -14.87 -3.85 14.00
C ILE A 299 -15.49 -4.62 15.15
N SER A 300 -16.02 -5.80 14.90
CA SER A 300 -16.76 -6.59 15.90
C SER A 300 -16.13 -7.97 16.07
N GLY A 301 -16.02 -8.43 17.31
CA GLY A 301 -15.55 -9.78 17.65
C GLY A 301 -15.50 -10.03 19.14
N ASN A 302 -15.61 -11.28 19.55
CA ASN A 302 -15.59 -11.70 20.97
C ASN A 302 -16.56 -10.93 21.86
N GLY A 303 -17.74 -10.55 21.33
CA GLY A 303 -18.74 -9.78 22.08
C GLY A 303 -18.40 -8.31 22.30
N SER A 304 -17.34 -7.81 21.70
CA SER A 304 -16.92 -6.41 21.75
C SER A 304 -16.95 -5.78 20.37
N THR A 305 -17.14 -4.46 20.37
CA THR A 305 -17.16 -3.65 19.15
C THR A 305 -16.21 -2.46 19.31
N TRP A 306 -15.41 -2.22 18.31
CA TRP A 306 -14.44 -1.13 18.26
C TRP A 306 -14.65 -0.29 17.02
N LYS A 307 -14.31 0.97 17.11
CA LYS A 307 -14.24 1.83 15.93
C LYS A 307 -12.90 1.67 15.24
N GLY A 308 -12.93 1.68 13.93
CA GLY A 308 -11.75 1.62 13.08
C GLY A 308 -11.79 2.66 11.97
N ILE A 309 -10.64 2.97 11.42
CA ILE A 309 -10.49 3.90 10.30
C ILE A 309 -9.68 3.19 9.22
N VAL A 310 -10.16 3.23 7.98
CA VAL A 310 -9.43 2.69 6.82
C VAL A 310 -8.11 3.45 6.69
N SER A 311 -7.00 2.75 6.88
CA SER A 311 -5.65 3.32 6.86
C SER A 311 -4.91 3.08 5.56
N ALA A 312 -5.22 1.98 4.87
CA ALA A 312 -4.60 1.63 3.60
C ALA A 312 -5.54 0.76 2.76
N ILE A 313 -5.43 0.88 1.45
CA ILE A 313 -6.12 0.06 0.45
C ILE A 313 -5.06 -0.40 -0.54
N SER A 314 -4.99 -1.70 -0.80
CA SER A 314 -4.07 -2.25 -1.80
C SER A 314 -4.45 -1.75 -3.19
N PRO A 315 -3.50 -1.32 -4.02
CA PRO A 315 -3.76 -1.03 -5.42
C PRO A 315 -3.89 -2.30 -6.28
N GLU A 316 -3.61 -3.46 -5.71
CA GLU A 316 -3.60 -4.75 -6.40
C GLU A 316 -4.89 -5.52 -6.12
N VAL A 317 -5.47 -6.10 -7.18
CA VAL A 317 -6.61 -7.01 -7.10
C VAL A 317 -6.08 -8.44 -7.16
N VAL A 318 -6.35 -9.22 -6.12
CA VAL A 318 -5.96 -10.63 -6.03
C VAL A 318 -7.22 -11.48 -5.91
N ASN A 319 -7.43 -12.43 -6.82
CA ASN A 319 -8.62 -13.30 -6.85
C ASN A 319 -9.96 -12.55 -6.87
N GLY A 320 -10.02 -11.35 -7.47
CA GLY A 320 -11.23 -10.51 -7.51
C GLY A 320 -11.50 -9.73 -6.23
N GLU A 321 -10.56 -9.70 -5.31
CA GLU A 321 -10.64 -8.98 -4.03
C GLU A 321 -9.49 -7.98 -3.89
N VAL A 322 -9.75 -6.91 -3.15
CA VAL A 322 -8.79 -5.87 -2.76
C VAL A 322 -8.59 -5.93 -1.26
N SER A 323 -7.33 -5.98 -0.83
CA SER A 323 -7.01 -5.93 0.60
C SER A 323 -7.09 -4.49 1.12
N ALA A 324 -7.82 -4.30 2.20
CA ALA A 324 -7.90 -3.03 2.91
C ALA A 324 -7.53 -3.21 4.37
N ARG A 325 -6.85 -2.23 4.96
CA ARG A 325 -6.45 -2.25 6.37
C ARG A 325 -7.15 -1.17 7.15
N LEU A 326 -7.65 -1.54 8.31
CA LEU A 326 -8.23 -0.62 9.27
C LEU A 326 -7.34 -0.56 10.51
N ARG A 327 -7.04 0.63 10.97
CA ARG A 327 -6.46 0.86 12.29
C ARG A 327 -7.58 1.09 13.29
N PHE A 328 -7.39 0.65 14.53
CA PHE A 328 -8.31 0.97 15.62
C PHE A 328 -8.28 2.46 15.93
N GLU A 329 -9.42 3.05 16.21
CA GLU A 329 -9.52 4.43 16.70
C GLU A 329 -9.26 4.44 18.20
N GLY A 330 -8.21 5.13 18.63
CA GLY A 330 -7.77 5.15 20.04
C GLY A 330 -6.72 4.08 20.36
N SER A 331 -6.83 3.49 21.56
CA SER A 331 -5.88 2.47 22.02
C SER A 331 -6.18 1.10 21.42
N THR A 332 -5.14 0.39 21.01
CA THR A 332 -5.23 -0.99 20.52
C THR A 332 -5.78 -1.93 21.60
N PRO A 333 -6.80 -2.75 21.30
CA PRO A 333 -7.36 -3.68 22.27
C PRO A 333 -6.32 -4.75 22.67
N LYS A 334 -6.03 -4.88 23.97
CA LYS A 334 -4.98 -5.76 24.49
C LYS A 334 -5.29 -7.25 24.39
N GLN A 335 -6.55 -7.64 24.13
CA GLN A 335 -7.01 -9.03 24.11
C GLN A 335 -7.01 -9.68 22.74
N LEU A 336 -6.67 -8.93 21.68
CA LEU A 336 -6.64 -9.45 20.32
C LEU A 336 -5.34 -10.20 20.04
N ARG A 337 -5.47 -11.28 19.29
CA ARG A 337 -4.34 -12.10 18.84
C ARG A 337 -4.12 -11.95 17.34
N GLN A 338 -2.89 -12.06 16.90
CA GLN A 338 -2.58 -12.09 15.48
C GLN A 338 -3.34 -13.24 14.79
N ASN A 339 -3.81 -12.99 13.56
CA ASN A 339 -4.64 -13.88 12.75
C ASN A 339 -6.03 -14.19 13.34
N GLN A 340 -6.46 -13.51 14.40
CA GLN A 340 -7.82 -13.62 14.90
C GLN A 340 -8.80 -13.03 13.88
N ARG A 341 -9.90 -13.75 13.62
CA ARG A 341 -10.96 -13.29 12.71
C ARG A 341 -11.90 -12.34 13.43
N LEU A 342 -12.28 -11.28 12.76
CA LEU A 342 -13.19 -10.24 13.22
C LEU A 342 -14.14 -9.87 12.07
N SER A 343 -15.36 -9.45 12.40
CA SER A 343 -16.25 -8.87 11.41
C SER A 343 -15.99 -7.38 11.30
N VAL A 344 -15.87 -6.88 10.08
CA VAL A 344 -15.63 -5.46 9.78
C VAL A 344 -16.77 -4.94 8.96
N ARG A 345 -17.32 -3.79 9.36
CA ARG A 345 -18.34 -3.06 8.61
C ARG A 345 -17.85 -1.64 8.36
N VAL A 346 -17.61 -1.29 7.12
CA VAL A 346 -17.16 0.05 6.73
C VAL A 346 -18.31 0.84 6.15
N LEU A 347 -18.53 2.03 6.68
CA LEU A 347 -19.56 2.96 6.24
C LEU A 347 -19.09 3.68 4.97
N LEU A 348 -19.77 3.40 3.84
CA LEU A 348 -19.46 4.03 2.55
C LEU A 348 -20.19 5.35 2.37
N ASP A 349 -21.51 5.36 2.70
CA ASP A 349 -22.37 6.51 2.49
C ASP A 349 -23.45 6.57 3.56
N LYS A 350 -23.72 7.75 4.05
CA LYS A 350 -24.78 8.02 5.02
C LYS A 350 -25.53 9.27 4.60
N ARG A 351 -26.80 9.10 4.22
CA ARG A 351 -27.69 10.19 3.80
C ARG A 351 -28.87 10.27 4.73
N ASN A 352 -29.11 11.44 5.27
CA ASN A 352 -30.26 11.68 6.13
C ASN A 352 -31.42 12.23 5.29
N ASN A 353 -32.66 11.87 5.68
CA ASN A 353 -33.86 12.46 5.13
C ASN A 353 -34.04 12.27 3.61
N VAL A 354 -33.67 11.10 3.08
CA VAL A 354 -33.87 10.72 1.67
C VAL A 354 -35.02 9.74 1.54
N LEU A 355 -35.68 9.72 0.36
CA LEU A 355 -36.71 8.75 0.06
C LEU A 355 -36.06 7.39 -0.17
N THR A 356 -36.48 6.39 0.58
CA THR A 356 -35.94 5.03 0.48
C THR A 356 -37.06 4.02 0.39
N VAL A 357 -36.80 2.92 -0.26
CA VAL A 357 -37.68 1.76 -0.30
C VAL A 357 -36.81 0.49 -0.20
N GLN A 358 -37.41 -0.57 0.31
CA GLN A 358 -36.76 -1.88 0.37
C GLN A 358 -36.35 -2.33 -1.04
N ARG A 359 -35.12 -2.83 -1.17
CA ARG A 359 -34.62 -3.36 -2.44
C ARG A 359 -35.45 -4.57 -2.87
N GLY A 360 -35.71 -4.68 -4.16
CA GLY A 360 -36.46 -5.76 -4.75
C GLY A 360 -36.16 -5.93 -6.23
N SER A 361 -36.88 -6.87 -6.87
CA SER A 361 -36.65 -7.24 -8.28
C SER A 361 -36.76 -6.08 -9.26
N PHE A 362 -37.49 -5.01 -8.92
CA PHE A 362 -37.60 -3.81 -9.76
C PHE A 362 -36.26 -3.12 -10.05
N VAL A 363 -35.29 -3.29 -9.15
CA VAL A 363 -33.92 -2.76 -9.39
C VAL A 363 -33.17 -3.62 -10.39
N ASP A 364 -33.24 -4.94 -10.23
CA ASP A 364 -32.46 -5.89 -11.01
C ASP A 364 -33.09 -6.14 -12.40
N GLU A 365 -34.41 -6.21 -12.50
CA GLU A 365 -35.16 -6.43 -13.75
C GLU A 365 -35.21 -5.19 -14.66
N SER A 366 -35.38 -4.01 -14.07
CA SER A 366 -35.56 -2.77 -14.85
C SER A 366 -34.34 -1.85 -14.85
N GLY A 367 -33.26 -2.25 -14.16
CA GLY A 367 -32.14 -1.35 -13.89
C GLY A 367 -32.56 -0.11 -13.10
N GLY A 368 -33.67 -0.18 -12.34
CA GLY A 368 -34.21 0.94 -11.59
C GLY A 368 -34.90 2.02 -12.45
N SER A 369 -35.30 1.70 -13.67
CA SER A 369 -35.94 2.65 -14.57
C SER A 369 -37.46 2.80 -14.36
N TYR A 370 -38.12 1.79 -13.80
CA TYR A 370 -39.53 1.86 -13.42
C TYR A 370 -39.86 0.97 -12.22
N ALA A 371 -40.92 1.31 -11.51
CA ALA A 371 -41.53 0.50 -10.47
C ALA A 371 -43.07 0.44 -10.63
N TYR A 372 -43.71 -0.57 -10.06
CA TYR A 372 -45.13 -0.67 -10.08
C TYR A 372 -45.70 -0.11 -8.79
N VAL A 373 -46.38 1.06 -8.89
CA VAL A 373 -47.06 1.74 -7.76
C VAL A 373 -48.44 1.18 -7.63
N VAL A 374 -48.81 0.76 -6.43
CA VAL A 374 -50.14 0.19 -6.12
C VAL A 374 -51.06 1.27 -5.56
N ARG A 375 -52.14 1.52 -6.30
CA ARG A 375 -53.24 2.43 -5.87
C ARG A 375 -54.57 1.78 -6.18
N ASP A 376 -55.44 1.75 -5.24
CA ASP A 376 -56.81 1.18 -5.37
C ASP A 376 -56.83 -0.23 -5.98
N GLY A 377 -55.90 -1.11 -5.58
CA GLY A 377 -55.83 -2.47 -6.09
C GLY A 377 -55.26 -2.61 -7.51
N ILE A 378 -54.75 -1.54 -8.09
CA ILE A 378 -54.14 -1.55 -9.43
C ILE A 378 -52.66 -1.19 -9.31
N ALA A 379 -51.78 -2.04 -9.83
CA ALA A 379 -50.36 -1.75 -9.99
C ALA A 379 -50.13 -0.99 -11.31
N VAL A 380 -49.60 0.21 -11.23
CA VAL A 380 -49.34 1.11 -12.37
C VAL A 380 -47.82 1.21 -12.57
N LYS A 381 -47.34 0.90 -13.79
CA LYS A 381 -45.96 1.05 -14.16
C LYS A 381 -45.60 2.53 -14.18
N THR A 382 -44.75 2.94 -13.25
CA THR A 382 -44.36 4.34 -13.05
C THR A 382 -42.85 4.46 -13.33
N PRO A 383 -42.42 5.35 -14.21
CA PRO A 383 -40.98 5.61 -14.42
C PRO A 383 -40.41 6.22 -13.16
N ILE A 384 -39.26 5.70 -12.76
CA ILE A 384 -38.52 6.15 -11.58
C ILE A 384 -37.07 6.39 -11.92
N ARG A 385 -36.41 7.11 -11.03
CA ARG A 385 -34.96 7.24 -11.05
C ARG A 385 -34.44 6.88 -9.67
N VAL A 386 -33.64 5.82 -9.63
CA VAL A 386 -32.97 5.37 -8.40
C VAL A 386 -31.65 6.11 -8.21
N GLY A 387 -31.25 6.27 -6.96
CA GLY A 387 -29.96 6.81 -6.56
C GLY A 387 -29.04 5.70 -6.05
N ALA A 388 -28.50 5.90 -4.85
CA ALA A 388 -27.65 4.91 -4.21
C ALA A 388 -28.44 3.66 -3.83
N SER A 389 -27.80 2.48 -3.95
CA SER A 389 -28.36 1.19 -3.58
C SER A 389 -27.51 0.55 -2.47
N SER A 390 -28.18 0.06 -1.44
CA SER A 390 -27.61 -0.78 -0.37
C SER A 390 -28.07 -2.24 -0.56
N ILE A 391 -27.67 -3.12 0.33
CA ILE A 391 -28.15 -4.51 0.35
C ILE A 391 -29.66 -4.55 0.58
N ASP A 392 -30.17 -3.74 1.51
CA ASP A 392 -31.56 -3.79 1.96
C ASP A 392 -32.46 -2.71 1.35
N LYS A 393 -31.92 -1.54 1.01
CA LYS A 393 -32.68 -0.36 0.60
C LYS A 393 -32.10 0.29 -0.66
N VAL A 394 -32.97 0.99 -1.37
CA VAL A 394 -32.64 1.80 -2.54
C VAL A 394 -33.15 3.21 -2.35
N GLU A 395 -32.33 4.19 -2.64
CA GLU A 395 -32.69 5.59 -2.68
C GLU A 395 -33.51 5.91 -3.93
N ILE A 396 -34.60 6.67 -3.75
CA ILE A 396 -35.43 7.12 -4.85
C ILE A 396 -35.21 8.62 -5.06
N LEU A 397 -34.70 8.97 -6.24
CA LEU A 397 -34.46 10.37 -6.61
C LEU A 397 -35.67 11.01 -7.23
N GLN A 398 -36.45 10.28 -8.05
CA GLN A 398 -37.59 10.79 -8.78
C GLN A 398 -38.62 9.69 -9.04
N GLY A 399 -39.89 10.08 -9.22
CA GLY A 399 -40.97 9.21 -9.69
C GLY A 399 -41.88 8.65 -8.60
N LEU A 400 -41.46 8.64 -7.33
CA LEU A 400 -42.23 8.17 -6.19
C LEU A 400 -42.36 9.25 -5.11
N LYS A 401 -43.39 9.13 -4.28
CA LYS A 401 -43.61 10.00 -3.12
C LYS A 401 -43.59 9.18 -1.85
N GLU A 402 -43.35 9.83 -0.73
CA GLU A 402 -43.47 9.25 0.58
C GLU A 402 -44.90 8.68 0.78
N GLY A 403 -45.00 7.45 1.28
CA GLY A 403 -46.22 6.73 1.44
C GLY A 403 -46.68 5.93 0.21
N ASP A 404 -46.05 6.09 -0.97
CA ASP A 404 -46.37 5.25 -2.12
C ASP A 404 -46.03 3.78 -1.81
N ARG A 405 -46.95 2.88 -2.10
CA ARG A 405 -46.75 1.42 -1.97
C ARG A 405 -46.36 0.86 -3.32
N ILE A 406 -45.20 0.18 -3.40
CA ILE A 406 -44.72 -0.41 -4.62
C ILE A 406 -44.59 -1.93 -4.51
N VAL A 407 -44.58 -2.61 -5.67
CA VAL A 407 -44.32 -4.04 -5.75
C VAL A 407 -42.82 -4.23 -5.84
N ILE A 408 -42.24 -4.98 -4.89
CA ILE A 408 -40.80 -5.24 -4.82
C ILE A 408 -40.41 -6.65 -5.28
N SER A 409 -41.37 -7.59 -5.42
CA SER A 409 -41.10 -8.94 -5.92
C SER A 409 -42.34 -9.52 -6.62
N GLY A 410 -42.14 -10.41 -7.60
CA GLY A 410 -43.19 -11.07 -8.38
C GLY A 410 -43.63 -10.29 -9.62
N THR A 411 -42.87 -9.27 -10.02
CA THR A 411 -43.14 -8.39 -11.17
C THR A 411 -42.99 -9.07 -12.52
N ASP A 412 -42.30 -10.19 -12.58
CA ASP A 412 -42.19 -11.08 -13.76
C ASP A 412 -43.57 -11.54 -14.28
N SER A 413 -44.53 -11.79 -13.37
CA SER A 413 -45.91 -12.13 -13.71
C SER A 413 -46.66 -11.02 -14.45
N PHE A 414 -46.19 -9.78 -14.36
CA PHE A 414 -46.84 -8.62 -15.02
C PHE A 414 -46.46 -8.49 -16.51
N LYS A 415 -45.46 -9.23 -16.98
CA LYS A 415 -45.01 -9.26 -18.38
C LYS A 415 -44.81 -7.87 -19.00
N GLY A 416 -44.43 -6.87 -18.19
CA GLY A 416 -44.24 -5.49 -18.63
C GLY A 416 -45.49 -4.67 -18.88
N ALA A 417 -46.68 -5.20 -18.55
CA ALA A 417 -47.95 -4.50 -18.75
C ALA A 417 -47.97 -3.13 -18.03
N PRO A 418 -48.55 -2.08 -18.65
CA PRO A 418 -48.60 -0.74 -18.05
C PRO A 418 -49.49 -0.65 -16.81
N ARG A 419 -50.50 -1.53 -16.72
CA ARG A 419 -51.43 -1.62 -15.57
C ARG A 419 -51.78 -3.08 -15.31
N VAL A 420 -51.81 -3.48 -14.07
CA VAL A 420 -52.16 -4.85 -13.63
C VAL A 420 -53.10 -4.76 -12.44
N VAL A 421 -54.20 -5.52 -12.48
CA VAL A 421 -55.11 -5.62 -11.35
C VAL A 421 -54.56 -6.62 -10.34
N ILE A 422 -54.47 -6.22 -9.08
CA ILE A 422 -54.08 -7.11 -7.99
C ILE A 422 -55.40 -7.67 -7.37
N SER A 423 -55.57 -8.96 -7.54
CA SER A 423 -56.72 -9.66 -6.89
C SER A 423 -56.30 -10.12 -5.50
N GLY A 424 -57.13 -9.85 -4.54
CA GLY A 424 -56.93 -10.23 -3.13
C GLY A 424 -56.96 -11.71 -2.89
#